data_5373a9d23e4201fa7a91f2162960779a
#
_entry.id   5373a9d23e4201fa7a91f2162960779a
#
_cell.length_a   1.000
_cell.length_b   1.000
_cell.length_c   1.000
_cell.angle_alpha   90.00
_cell.angle_beta   90.00
_cell.angle_gamma   90.00
#
_symmetry.space_group_name_H-M   'P 1'
#
loop_
_entity.id
_entity.type
_entity.pdbx_description
1 polymer ?
#
loop_
_entity_poly.entity_id
_entity_poly.type
_entity_poly.pdbx_seq_one_letter_code
_entity_poly.pdbx_strand_id
1 'polypeptide(L)' 'MTVKEIVYLLSTKQGFTQDDLASKIGYTNQGSVARPLSRNGGMTMQVDTLIRWLEALDAQIVIEPLDGDDGYVLDGEKEL' A
#
# COMPACT_ATOMS: atom_id res chain seq x y z
N MET A 1 8.07 2.87 -10.31
CA MET A 1 6.62 3.02 -10.09
C MET A 1 6.37 3.78 -8.80
N THR A 2 5.30 4.58 -8.76
CA THR A 2 4.87 5.24 -7.53
C THR A 2 3.91 4.37 -6.74
N VAL A 3 3.67 4.73 -5.48
CA VAL A 3 2.67 4.05 -4.65
C VAL A 3 1.30 4.08 -5.32
N LYS A 4 0.92 5.24 -5.89
CA LYS A 4 -0.36 5.39 -6.59
C LYS A 4 -0.53 4.38 -7.72
N GLU A 5 0.50 4.20 -8.54
CA GLU A 5 0.47 3.25 -9.64
C GLU A 5 0.34 1.81 -9.15
N ILE A 6 1.10 1.46 -8.12
CA ILE A 6 1.07 0.11 -7.55
C ILE A 6 -0.30 -0.19 -6.93
N VAL A 7 -0.83 0.73 -6.14
CA VAL A 7 -2.15 0.57 -5.53
C VAL A 7 -3.24 0.44 -6.60
N TYR A 8 -3.14 1.26 -7.66
CA TYR A 8 -4.08 1.19 -8.78
C TYR A 8 -4.05 -0.18 -9.46
N LEU A 9 -2.85 -0.68 -9.76
CA LEU A 9 -2.69 -1.98 -10.43
C LEU A 9 -3.19 -3.12 -9.56
N LEU A 10 -2.87 -3.12 -8.27
CA LEU A 10 -3.32 -4.15 -7.34
C LEU A 10 -4.85 -4.11 -7.18
N SER A 11 -5.43 -2.93 -7.07
CA SER A 11 -6.88 -2.76 -6.96
C SER A 11 -7.59 -3.25 -8.22
N THR A 12 -7.09 -2.87 -9.38
CA THR A 12 -7.67 -3.27 -10.66
C THR A 12 -7.61 -4.78 -10.84
N LYS A 13 -6.47 -5.38 -10.49
CA LYS A 13 -6.29 -6.83 -10.58
C LYS A 13 -7.31 -7.60 -9.73
N GLN A 14 -7.68 -7.04 -8.58
CA GLN A 14 -8.63 -7.66 -7.66
C GLN A 14 -10.06 -7.18 -7.87
N GLY A 15 -10.29 -6.29 -8.83
CA GLY A 15 -11.62 -5.76 -9.10
C GLY A 15 -12.13 -4.76 -8.07
N PHE A 16 -11.22 -4.09 -7.34
CA PHE A 16 -11.59 -3.12 -6.32
C PHE A 16 -11.68 -1.72 -6.91
N THR A 17 -12.72 -0.98 -6.51
CA THR A 17 -12.79 0.47 -6.67
C THR A 17 -12.10 1.15 -5.48
N GLN A 18 -11.96 2.48 -5.52
CA GLN A 18 -11.44 3.22 -4.37
C GLN A 18 -12.38 3.12 -3.16
N ASP A 19 -13.69 3.03 -3.39
CA ASP A 19 -14.66 2.80 -2.31
C ASP A 19 -14.45 1.43 -1.67
N ASP A 20 -14.22 0.41 -2.47
CA ASP A 20 -13.94 -0.94 -1.97
C ASP A 20 -12.68 -0.96 -1.11
N LEU A 21 -11.62 -0.30 -1.58
CA LEU A 21 -10.37 -0.22 -0.86
C LEU A 21 -10.54 0.54 0.45
N ALA A 22 -11.23 1.69 0.43
CA ALA A 22 -11.50 2.46 1.62
C ALA A 22 -12.25 1.62 2.66
N SER A 23 -13.26 0.87 2.24
CA SER A 23 -14.03 0.00 3.11
C SER A 23 -13.15 -1.09 3.74
N LYS A 24 -12.27 -1.72 2.95
CA LYS A 24 -11.38 -2.76 3.46
C LYS A 24 -10.37 -2.24 4.47
N ILE A 25 -9.89 -1.02 4.29
CA ILE A 25 -8.95 -0.39 5.21
C ILE A 25 -9.65 0.09 6.48
N GLY A 26 -10.95 0.36 6.39
CA GLY A 26 -11.75 0.85 7.51
C GLY A 26 -12.07 2.34 7.46
N TYR A 27 -11.89 2.98 6.31
CA TYR A 27 -12.29 4.37 6.11
C TYR A 27 -13.77 4.47 5.74
N THR A 28 -14.38 5.62 6.04
CA THR A 28 -15.80 5.84 5.79
C THR A 28 -16.11 6.38 4.40
N ASN A 29 -15.09 6.89 3.67
CA ASN A 29 -15.28 7.41 2.33
C ASN A 29 -14.01 7.29 1.51
N GLN A 30 -14.16 7.35 0.17
CA GLN A 30 -13.03 7.17 -0.74
C GLN A 30 -12.06 8.35 -0.73
N GLY A 31 -12.46 9.52 -0.25
CA GLY A 31 -11.56 10.67 -0.13
C GLY A 31 -10.37 10.39 0.77
N SER A 32 -10.55 9.52 1.77
CA SER A 32 -9.47 9.09 2.65
C SER A 32 -8.41 8.25 1.93
N VAL A 33 -8.77 7.66 0.80
CA VAL A 33 -7.83 6.92 -0.07
C VAL A 33 -7.30 7.83 -1.18
N ALA A 34 -8.19 8.58 -1.85
CA ALA A 34 -7.82 9.38 -3.02
C ALA A 34 -6.82 10.49 -2.70
N ARG A 35 -7.01 11.18 -1.56
CA ARG A 35 -6.15 12.32 -1.20
C ARG A 35 -4.69 11.92 -0.96
N PRO A 36 -4.39 10.93 -0.11
CA PRO A 36 -3.00 10.50 0.08
C PRO A 36 -2.37 9.99 -1.20
N LEU A 37 -3.11 9.31 -2.06
CA LEU A 37 -2.60 8.80 -3.33
C LEU A 37 -2.30 9.91 -4.33
N SER A 38 -3.10 10.98 -4.32
CA SER A 38 -2.89 12.11 -5.26
C SER A 38 -1.68 12.95 -4.90
N ARG A 39 -1.27 12.94 -3.62
CA ARG A 39 -0.14 13.75 -3.16
C ARG A 39 1.16 13.08 -3.55
N ASN A 40 1.88 13.67 -4.51
CA ASN A 40 3.16 13.15 -5.01
C ASN A 40 3.11 11.66 -5.36
N GLY A 41 2.01 11.20 -5.96
CA GLY A 41 1.86 9.80 -6.35
C GLY A 41 1.81 8.85 -5.15
N GLY A 42 1.40 9.33 -3.98
CA GLY A 42 1.36 8.55 -2.76
C GLY A 42 2.72 8.39 -2.06
N MET A 43 3.75 9.05 -2.56
CA MET A 43 5.13 8.85 -2.06
C MET A 43 5.40 9.55 -0.72
N THR A 44 4.48 10.39 -0.25
CA THR A 44 4.61 11.04 1.07
C THR A 44 3.83 10.34 2.17
N MET A 45 3.21 9.20 1.85
CA MET A 45 2.47 8.39 2.81
C MET A 45 3.42 7.82 3.86
N GLN A 46 2.97 7.77 5.12
CA GLN A 46 3.73 7.11 6.17
C GLN A 46 3.83 5.61 5.89
N VAL A 47 4.96 5.01 6.26
CA VAL A 47 5.23 3.61 5.96
C VAL A 47 4.21 2.68 6.63
N ASP A 48 3.86 2.95 7.89
CA ASP A 48 2.89 2.12 8.60
C ASP A 48 1.50 2.19 7.95
N THR A 49 1.11 3.35 7.44
CA THR A 49 -0.14 3.52 6.69
C THR A 49 -0.09 2.71 5.39
N LEU A 50 1.02 2.80 4.67
CA LEU A 50 1.22 2.06 3.43
C LEU A 50 1.15 0.55 3.66
N ILE A 51 1.79 0.06 4.71
CA ILE A 51 1.75 -1.37 5.06
C ILE A 51 0.31 -1.81 5.25
N ARG A 52 -0.49 -1.05 6.00
CA ARG A 52 -1.90 -1.37 6.25
C ARG A 52 -2.72 -1.41 4.96
N TRP A 53 -2.48 -0.46 4.05
CA TRP A 53 -3.18 -0.43 2.76
C TRP A 53 -2.82 -1.63 1.90
N LEU A 54 -1.54 -1.99 1.87
CA LEU A 54 -1.09 -3.14 1.09
C LEU A 54 -1.61 -4.45 1.66
N GLU A 55 -1.71 -4.58 2.97
CA GLU A 55 -2.35 -5.74 3.60
C GLU A 55 -3.80 -5.88 3.15
N ALA A 56 -4.53 -4.77 3.06
CA ALA A 56 -5.91 -4.78 2.56
C ALA A 56 -5.99 -5.22 1.09
N LEU A 57 -4.90 -5.06 0.33
CA LEU A 57 -4.78 -5.49 -1.06
C LEU A 57 -4.11 -6.86 -1.19
N ASP A 58 -3.93 -7.56 -0.08
CA ASP A 58 -3.27 -8.88 -0.03
C ASP A 58 -1.85 -8.81 -0.59
N ALA A 59 -1.12 -7.76 -0.24
CA ALA A 59 0.23 -7.48 -0.71
C ALA A 59 1.15 -7.16 0.46
N GLN A 60 2.45 -7.16 0.20
CA GLN A 60 3.45 -6.86 1.20
C GLN A 60 4.59 -6.03 0.60
N ILE A 61 5.35 -5.36 1.47
CA ILE A 61 6.55 -4.65 1.06
C ILE A 61 7.75 -5.56 1.30
N VAL A 62 8.54 -5.73 0.26
CA VAL A 62 9.81 -6.47 0.36
C VAL A 62 10.94 -5.50 0.02
N ILE A 63 11.93 -5.44 0.89
CA ILE A 63 13.15 -4.67 0.64
C ILE A 63 14.19 -5.66 0.14
N GLU A 64 14.56 -5.50 -1.13
CA GLU A 64 15.47 -6.40 -1.81
C GLU A 64 16.85 -5.76 -1.91
N PRO A 65 17.89 -6.34 -1.27
CA PRO A 65 19.25 -5.84 -1.45
C PRO A 65 19.70 -5.98 -2.91
N LEU A 66 20.45 -5.00 -3.40
CA LEU A 66 20.90 -5.02 -4.78
C LEU A 66 22.09 -5.96 -5.01
N ASP A 67 22.65 -6.54 -3.96
CA ASP A 67 23.76 -7.48 -4.05
C ASP A 67 23.34 -8.93 -4.33
N GLY A 68 22.03 -9.16 -4.45
CA GLY A 68 21.48 -10.49 -4.76
C GLY A 68 21.11 -11.33 -3.54
N ASP A 69 21.29 -10.81 -2.34
CA ASP A 69 20.83 -11.51 -1.14
C ASP A 69 19.29 -11.56 -1.08
N ASP A 70 18.76 -12.42 -0.21
CA ASP A 70 17.33 -12.54 0.00
C ASP A 70 16.74 -11.23 0.53
N GLY A 71 15.50 -10.96 0.16
CA GLY A 71 14.79 -9.76 0.60
C GLY A 71 14.28 -9.88 2.03
N TYR A 72 13.87 -8.74 2.55
CA TYR A 72 13.29 -8.61 3.89
C TYR A 72 11.86 -8.10 3.78
N VAL A 73 10.93 -8.75 4.48
CA VAL A 73 9.53 -8.29 4.51
C VAL A 73 9.39 -7.19 5.55
N LEU A 74 8.86 -6.06 5.12
CA LEU A 74 8.58 -4.94 6.01
C LEU A 74 7.10 -4.96 6.38
N ASP A 75 6.77 -5.51 7.56
CA ASP A 75 5.39 -5.70 7.99
C ASP A 75 5.01 -4.88 9.23
N GLY A 76 5.95 -4.13 9.79
CA GLY A 76 5.69 -3.30 10.96
C GLY A 76 5.70 -4.06 12.29
N GLU A 77 5.92 -5.37 12.29
CA GLU A 77 6.02 -6.13 13.52
C GLU A 77 7.38 -5.88 14.18
N LYS A 78 7.32 -5.73 15.49
CA LYS A 78 8.55 -5.51 16.27
C LYS A 78 9.07 -6.84 16.75
N GLU A 79 10.33 -7.12 16.43
CA GLU A 79 11.06 -8.23 16.99
C GLU A 79 11.81 -7.77 18.24
N LEU A 80 11.73 -8.53 19.28
CA LEU A 80 12.41 -8.22 20.55
C LEU A 80 13.73 -8.99 20.67
#